data_97db315fc10b2522b1eef1eb301f0a83
#
_entry.id   97db315fc10b2522b1eef1eb301f0a83
#
_cell.length_a   1.000
_cell.length_b   1.000
_cell.length_c   1.000
_cell.angle_alpha   90.00
_cell.angle_beta   90.00
_cell.angle_gamma   90.00
#
_symmetry.space_group_name_H-M   'P 1'
#
loop_
_entity.id
_entity.type
_entity.pdbx_description
1 polymer ?
#
loop_
_entity_poly.entity_id
_entity_poly.type
_entity_poly.pdbx_seq_one_letter_code
_entity_poly.pdbx_strand_id
1 'polypeptide(L)'
;FYRLPVTKGNHDVAPLKINYIELMNLVNTEDFDLTKAADIIGHDTALVISLLRMVNHMAVNSEITSIRHAAAMLGQKELKRWINTAVVNQLCSDKPNELTRLSLLRAKFAENLAPAFELGGKASELFLTGLFSVLDIILDKPMEEALSLVKVSRDIEDALIRQSGIFAEPLYFIKQYEAGNWSEVSRLMILENLDTQTVYDAYI
;
A
#
# COMPACT_ATOMS: atom_id res chain seq x y z
N PHE A 1 4.44 6.23 -19.45
CA PHE A 1 3.41 7.28 -19.43
C PHE A 1 3.23 7.95 -18.06
N TYR A 2 3.54 7.30 -16.94
CA TYR A 2 3.33 7.82 -15.58
C TYR A 2 4.62 8.30 -14.88
N ARG A 3 5.80 8.07 -15.45
CA ARG A 3 7.07 8.58 -14.93
C ARG A 3 7.41 9.90 -15.62
N LEU A 4 6.85 10.99 -15.13
CA LEU A 4 7.48 12.28 -15.34
C LEU A 4 8.76 12.32 -14.48
N PRO A 5 9.88 12.84 -15.01
CA PRO A 5 11.06 13.02 -14.18
C PRO A 5 10.68 13.96 -13.03
N VAL A 6 10.93 13.51 -11.80
CA VAL A 6 10.76 14.35 -10.61
C VAL A 6 11.73 15.50 -10.75
N THR A 7 11.22 16.65 -11.16
CA THR A 7 12.02 17.89 -11.16
C THR A 7 12.28 18.23 -9.70
N LYS A 8 13.54 18.48 -9.34
CA LYS A 8 13.95 18.98 -8.02
C LYS A 8 13.29 20.32 -7.75
N GLY A 9 12.04 20.30 -7.35
CA GLY A 9 11.30 21.43 -6.84
C GLY A 9 11.01 21.15 -5.38
N ASN A 10 11.29 22.11 -4.51
CA ASN A 10 10.91 22.05 -3.10
C ASN A 10 9.40 22.30 -3.02
N HIS A 11 8.59 21.27 -3.36
CA HIS A 11 7.15 21.34 -3.21
C HIS A 11 6.80 20.88 -1.81
N ASP A 12 6.40 21.82 -0.96
CA ASP A 12 5.80 21.50 0.33
C ASP A 12 4.55 20.66 0.09
N VAL A 13 4.40 19.60 0.89
CA VAL A 13 3.22 18.74 0.84
C VAL A 13 2.01 19.59 1.23
N ALA A 14 0.97 19.58 0.41
CA ALA A 14 -0.24 20.35 0.69
C ALA A 14 -0.80 20.02 2.09
N PRO A 15 -1.30 21.01 2.85
CA PRO A 15 -1.78 20.80 4.23
C PRO A 15 -2.77 19.64 4.40
N LEU A 16 -3.67 19.44 3.43
CA LEU A 16 -4.59 18.31 3.42
C LEU A 16 -3.87 16.95 3.33
N LYS A 17 -2.78 16.87 2.57
CA LYS A 17 -1.99 15.63 2.45
C LYS A 17 -1.26 15.31 3.76
N ILE A 18 -0.90 16.30 4.57
CA ILE A 18 -0.23 16.10 5.87
C ILE A 18 -1.12 15.31 6.82
N ASN A 19 -2.41 15.65 6.94
CA ASN A 19 -3.34 14.94 7.82
C ASN A 19 -3.50 13.47 7.44
N TYR A 20 -3.49 13.16 6.14
CA TYR A 20 -3.52 11.77 5.65
C TYR A 20 -2.24 11.02 5.97
N ILE A 21 -1.08 11.66 5.85
CA ILE A 21 0.21 11.09 6.24
C ILE A 21 0.26 10.83 7.75
N GLU A 22 -0.26 11.73 8.57
CA GLU A 22 -0.35 11.54 10.02
C GLU A 22 -1.23 10.34 10.39
N LEU A 23 -2.38 10.17 9.75
CA LEU A 23 -3.24 9.00 9.94
C LEU A 23 -2.52 7.70 9.53
N MET A 24 -1.83 7.71 8.40
CA MET A 24 -1.01 6.59 7.94
C MET A 24 0.10 6.25 8.95
N ASN A 25 0.78 7.26 9.48
CA ASN A 25 1.84 7.08 10.48
C ASN A 25 1.33 6.52 11.80
N LEU A 26 0.13 6.93 12.21
CA LEU A 26 -0.50 6.37 13.42
C LEU A 26 -0.70 4.86 13.27
N VAL A 27 -1.30 4.41 12.17
CA VAL A 27 -1.64 2.98 12.00
C VAL A 27 -0.45 2.10 11.61
N ASN A 28 0.65 2.70 11.15
CA ASN A 28 1.87 1.97 10.83
C ASN A 28 2.76 1.70 12.04
N THR A 29 2.39 2.22 13.23
CA THR A 29 3.02 1.79 14.50
C THR A 29 2.52 0.40 14.91
N GLU A 30 3.33 -0.32 15.70
CA GLU A 30 2.88 -1.52 16.41
C GLU A 30 1.82 -1.12 17.44
N ASP A 31 0.78 -1.93 17.60
CA ASP A 31 -0.29 -1.74 18.60
C ASP A 31 -0.90 -0.33 18.63
N PHE A 32 -1.22 0.22 17.47
CA PHE A 32 -1.90 1.52 17.42
C PHE A 32 -3.29 1.48 18.04
N ASP A 33 -3.69 2.60 18.64
CA ASP A 33 -5.00 2.75 19.27
C ASP A 33 -6.12 2.90 18.22
N LEU A 34 -7.00 1.89 18.17
CA LEU A 34 -8.16 1.87 17.27
C LEU A 34 -9.09 3.08 17.50
N THR A 35 -9.22 3.54 18.75
CA THR A 35 -10.07 4.69 19.09
C THR A 35 -9.51 5.98 18.52
N LYS A 36 -8.19 6.18 18.64
CA LYS A 36 -7.52 7.35 18.04
C LYS A 36 -7.63 7.34 16.51
N ALA A 37 -7.44 6.18 15.88
CA ALA A 37 -7.62 6.06 14.44
C ALA A 37 -9.06 6.39 14.03
N ALA A 38 -10.07 5.87 14.75
CA ALA A 38 -11.47 6.16 14.50
C ALA A 38 -11.82 7.65 14.70
N ASP A 39 -11.23 8.31 15.70
CA ASP A 39 -11.45 9.73 15.95
C ASP A 39 -10.88 10.58 14.79
N ILE A 40 -9.68 10.27 14.28
CA ILE A 40 -9.10 10.97 13.14
C ILE A 40 -9.93 10.74 11.86
N ILE A 41 -10.33 9.48 11.60
CA ILE A 41 -11.24 9.16 10.47
C ILE A 41 -12.52 9.97 10.56
N GLY A 42 -13.05 10.17 11.78
CA GLY A 42 -14.28 10.91 12.04
C GLY A 42 -14.26 12.37 11.59
N HIS A 43 -13.08 12.97 11.42
CA HIS A 43 -12.94 14.34 10.92
C HIS A 43 -12.97 14.45 9.38
N ASP A 44 -12.98 13.33 8.66
CA ASP A 44 -13.01 13.28 7.20
C ASP A 44 -14.25 12.53 6.70
N THR A 45 -15.23 13.27 6.17
CA THR A 45 -16.50 12.71 5.69
C THR A 45 -16.31 11.64 4.61
N ALA A 46 -15.32 11.79 3.73
CA ALA A 46 -15.06 10.83 2.65
C ALA A 46 -14.53 9.50 3.23
N LEU A 47 -13.62 9.56 4.20
CA LEU A 47 -13.13 8.37 4.91
C LEU A 47 -14.25 7.71 5.71
N VAL A 48 -15.07 8.49 6.43
CA VAL A 48 -16.24 7.96 7.19
C VAL A 48 -17.17 7.16 6.28
N ILE A 49 -17.63 7.79 5.18
CA ILE A 49 -18.55 7.14 4.24
C ILE A 49 -17.90 5.87 3.64
N SER A 50 -16.64 5.95 3.26
CA SER A 50 -15.92 4.82 2.67
C SER A 50 -15.78 3.66 3.64
N LEU A 51 -15.41 3.93 4.91
CA LEU A 51 -15.30 2.92 5.96
C LEU A 51 -16.63 2.23 6.24
N LEU A 52 -17.66 3.02 6.50
CA LEU A 52 -18.99 2.50 6.81
C LEU A 52 -19.57 1.69 5.65
N ARG A 53 -19.39 2.15 4.41
CA ARG A 53 -19.82 1.40 3.22
C ARG A 53 -19.11 0.06 3.11
N MET A 54 -17.80 0.02 3.32
CA MET A 54 -17.03 -1.23 3.27
C MET A 54 -17.50 -2.21 4.34
N VAL A 55 -17.62 -1.76 5.58
CA VAL A 55 -18.00 -2.63 6.70
C VAL A 55 -19.45 -3.12 6.55
N ASN A 56 -20.37 -2.26 6.11
CA ASN A 56 -21.75 -2.64 5.87
C ASN A 56 -21.94 -3.60 4.70
N HIS A 57 -21.03 -3.59 3.73
CA HIS A 57 -21.02 -4.59 2.67
C HIS A 57 -20.64 -5.99 3.20
N MET A 58 -19.88 -6.06 4.29
CA MET A 58 -19.48 -7.32 4.95
C MET A 58 -20.48 -7.76 6.03
N ALA A 59 -21.26 -6.83 6.57
CA ALA A 59 -22.21 -7.08 7.65
C ALA A 59 -23.48 -7.77 7.14
N VAL A 60 -23.85 -8.91 7.75
CA VAL A 60 -24.99 -9.73 7.29
C VAL A 60 -26.31 -9.35 7.98
N ASN A 61 -26.27 -8.83 9.21
CA ASN A 61 -27.47 -8.77 10.07
C ASN A 61 -27.83 -7.41 10.65
N SER A 62 -27.00 -6.37 10.54
CA SER A 62 -27.28 -5.03 11.07
C SER A 62 -26.44 -3.97 10.41
N GLU A 63 -27.03 -2.81 10.19
CA GLU A 63 -26.31 -1.63 9.67
C GLU A 63 -25.40 -1.04 10.77
N ILE A 64 -24.13 -0.84 10.42
CA ILE A 64 -23.14 -0.24 11.29
C ILE A 64 -23.06 1.25 10.96
N THR A 65 -23.40 2.08 11.96
CA THR A 65 -23.41 3.54 11.82
C THR A 65 -22.28 4.22 12.61
N SER A 66 -21.61 3.46 13.50
CA SER A 66 -20.54 3.98 14.34
C SER A 66 -19.15 3.64 13.76
N ILE A 67 -18.31 4.67 13.59
CA ILE A 67 -16.92 4.52 13.12
C ILE A 67 -16.12 3.66 14.10
N ARG A 68 -16.27 3.86 15.41
CA ARG A 68 -15.59 3.07 16.44
C ARG A 68 -16.00 1.60 16.38
N HIS A 69 -17.27 1.32 16.15
CA HIS A 69 -17.74 -0.06 15.97
C HIS A 69 -17.17 -0.67 14.67
N ALA A 70 -17.15 0.08 13.58
CA ALA A 70 -16.56 -0.35 12.32
C ALA A 70 -15.05 -0.66 12.48
N ALA A 71 -14.30 0.19 13.16
CA ALA A 71 -12.88 -0.01 13.43
C ALA A 71 -12.64 -1.25 14.32
N ALA A 72 -13.44 -1.43 15.37
CA ALA A 72 -13.34 -2.59 16.26
C ALA A 72 -13.70 -3.91 15.52
N MET A 73 -14.68 -3.88 14.63
CA MET A 73 -15.07 -5.05 13.83
C MET A 73 -13.97 -5.50 12.86
N LEU A 74 -13.28 -4.55 12.22
CA LEU A 74 -12.16 -4.84 11.33
C LEU A 74 -10.92 -5.34 12.09
N GLY A 75 -10.69 -4.82 13.28
CA GLY A 75 -9.46 -5.04 14.01
C GLY A 75 -8.27 -4.28 13.41
N GLN A 76 -7.12 -4.32 14.10
CA GLN A 76 -5.94 -3.53 13.75
C GLN A 76 -5.39 -3.85 12.35
N LYS A 77 -5.29 -5.13 12.00
CA LYS A 77 -4.68 -5.57 10.73
C LYS A 77 -5.44 -5.05 9.52
N GLU A 78 -6.76 -5.30 9.48
CA GLU A 78 -7.58 -4.90 8.32
C GLU A 78 -7.83 -3.40 8.30
N LEU A 79 -7.96 -2.75 9.48
CA LEU A 79 -8.08 -1.30 9.55
C LEU A 79 -6.79 -0.61 9.07
N LYS A 80 -5.62 -1.08 9.46
CA LYS A 80 -4.32 -0.59 8.97
C LYS A 80 -4.23 -0.68 7.45
N ARG A 81 -4.56 -1.84 6.90
CA ARG A 81 -4.58 -2.06 5.46
C ARG A 81 -5.53 -1.11 4.74
N TRP A 82 -6.76 -1.01 5.24
CA TRP A 82 -7.77 -0.13 4.67
C TRP A 82 -7.34 1.34 4.71
N ILE A 83 -6.83 1.83 5.85
CA ILE A 83 -6.36 3.21 6.00
C ILE A 83 -5.24 3.51 5.01
N ASN A 84 -4.21 2.67 4.93
CA ASN A 84 -3.10 2.91 3.99
C ASN A 84 -3.61 2.97 2.53
N THR A 85 -4.54 2.09 2.16
CA THR A 85 -5.17 2.09 0.84
C THR A 85 -5.98 3.37 0.59
N ALA A 86 -6.83 3.76 1.56
CA ALA A 86 -7.67 4.94 1.46
C ALA A 86 -6.84 6.23 1.39
N VAL A 87 -5.78 6.31 2.20
CA VAL A 87 -4.87 7.45 2.21
C VAL A 87 -4.11 7.56 0.88
N VAL A 88 -3.56 6.48 0.35
CA VAL A 88 -2.90 6.50 -0.97
C VAL A 88 -3.86 6.98 -2.04
N ASN A 89 -5.10 6.53 -2.04
CA ASN A 89 -6.13 7.00 -2.97
C ASN A 89 -6.39 8.51 -2.84
N GLN A 90 -6.45 9.04 -1.62
CA GLN A 90 -6.61 10.50 -1.39
C GLN A 90 -5.37 11.29 -1.80
N LEU A 91 -4.18 10.79 -1.52
CA LEU A 91 -2.91 11.40 -1.94
C LEU A 91 -2.77 11.47 -3.47
N CYS A 92 -3.42 10.54 -4.19
CA CYS A 92 -3.46 10.49 -5.65
C CYS A 92 -4.57 11.35 -6.27
N SER A 93 -5.35 12.11 -5.50
CA SER A 93 -6.52 12.84 -6.00
C SER A 93 -6.20 13.86 -7.10
N ASP A 94 -4.99 14.36 -7.13
CA ASP A 94 -4.43 15.30 -8.13
C ASP A 94 -3.57 14.59 -9.20
N LYS A 95 -3.53 13.26 -9.20
CA LYS A 95 -2.73 12.42 -10.11
C LYS A 95 -3.63 11.63 -11.07
N PRO A 96 -3.08 11.12 -12.18
CA PRO A 96 -3.81 10.21 -13.05
C PRO A 96 -4.29 8.96 -12.30
N ASN A 97 -5.52 8.50 -12.58
CA ASN A 97 -6.12 7.31 -11.95
C ASN A 97 -5.26 6.05 -12.13
N GLU A 98 -4.48 5.99 -13.22
CA GLU A 98 -3.55 4.89 -13.50
C GLU A 98 -2.50 4.73 -12.42
N LEU A 99 -2.09 5.82 -11.75
CA LEU A 99 -1.12 5.75 -10.66
C LEU A 99 -1.69 5.05 -9.44
N THR A 100 -2.91 5.40 -9.04
CA THR A 100 -3.65 4.71 -7.97
C THR A 100 -3.83 3.24 -8.30
N ARG A 101 -4.29 2.95 -9.54
CA ARG A 101 -4.47 1.59 -10.01
C ARG A 101 -3.18 0.78 -9.96
N LEU A 102 -2.07 1.34 -10.42
CA LEU A 102 -0.76 0.71 -10.40
C LEU A 102 -0.31 0.39 -8.97
N SER A 103 -0.44 1.35 -8.05
CA SER A 103 -0.12 1.17 -6.63
C SER A 103 -0.91 0.00 -6.02
N LEU A 104 -2.23 -0.03 -6.25
CA LEU A 104 -3.11 -1.08 -5.72
C LEU A 104 -2.85 -2.45 -6.35
N LEU A 105 -2.63 -2.52 -7.67
CA LEU A 105 -2.28 -3.76 -8.34
C LEU A 105 -0.97 -4.34 -7.82
N ARG A 106 0.06 -3.51 -7.65
CA ARG A 106 1.34 -3.93 -7.06
C ARG A 106 1.17 -4.43 -5.64
N ALA A 107 0.40 -3.69 -4.84
CA ALA A 107 0.12 -4.08 -3.46
C ALA A 107 -0.54 -5.46 -3.39
N LYS A 108 -1.57 -5.69 -4.19
CA LYS A 108 -2.30 -6.96 -4.20
C LYS A 108 -1.46 -8.10 -4.77
N PHE A 109 -0.77 -7.88 -5.87
CA PHE A 109 0.10 -8.86 -6.47
C PHE A 109 1.24 -9.24 -5.52
N ALA A 110 1.87 -8.27 -4.85
CA ALA A 110 2.89 -8.50 -3.86
C ALA A 110 2.39 -9.35 -2.67
N GLU A 111 1.23 -9.00 -2.13
CA GLU A 111 0.59 -9.78 -1.06
C GLU A 111 0.34 -11.23 -1.47
N ASN A 112 -0.22 -11.43 -2.65
CA ASN A 112 -0.56 -12.75 -3.16
C ASN A 112 0.69 -13.59 -3.48
N LEU A 113 1.79 -12.96 -3.90
CA LEU A 113 3.08 -13.62 -4.14
C LEU A 113 3.84 -13.97 -2.86
N ALA A 114 3.50 -13.36 -1.71
CA ALA A 114 4.25 -13.55 -0.47
C ALA A 114 4.47 -15.03 -0.08
N PRO A 115 3.49 -15.94 -0.18
CA PRO A 115 3.72 -17.37 0.11
C PRO A 115 4.72 -18.02 -0.84
N ALA A 116 4.71 -17.64 -2.12
CA ALA A 116 5.58 -18.20 -3.14
C ALA A 116 7.07 -17.81 -2.95
N PHE A 117 7.31 -16.66 -2.32
CA PHE A 117 8.65 -16.21 -1.91
C PHE A 117 8.97 -16.54 -0.44
N GLU A 118 8.28 -17.50 0.16
CA GLU A 118 8.44 -17.90 1.57
C GLU A 118 8.19 -16.76 2.58
N LEU A 119 7.46 -15.72 2.17
CA LEU A 119 7.16 -14.52 2.96
C LEU A 119 5.70 -14.45 3.45
N GLY A 120 5.00 -15.59 3.53
CA GLY A 120 3.59 -15.63 3.92
C GLY A 120 3.29 -14.95 5.26
N GLY A 121 4.19 -15.06 6.24
CA GLY A 121 4.09 -14.35 7.52
C GLY A 121 4.25 -12.82 7.43
N LYS A 122 4.81 -12.33 6.32
CA LYS A 122 5.06 -10.90 6.03
C LYS A 122 4.22 -10.36 4.87
N ALA A 123 3.17 -11.05 4.46
CA ALA A 123 2.33 -10.66 3.32
C ALA A 123 1.76 -9.23 3.46
N SER A 124 1.39 -8.82 4.69
CA SER A 124 0.90 -7.45 4.93
C SER A 124 1.97 -6.38 4.73
N GLU A 125 3.24 -6.66 5.06
CA GLU A 125 4.34 -5.73 4.81
C GLU A 125 4.70 -5.70 3.31
N LEU A 126 4.64 -6.84 2.65
CA LEU A 126 4.86 -6.92 1.21
C LEU A 126 3.75 -6.20 0.43
N PHE A 127 2.49 -6.26 0.92
CA PHE A 127 1.40 -5.41 0.43
C PHE A 127 1.77 -3.92 0.51
N LEU A 128 2.25 -3.44 1.67
CA LEU A 128 2.66 -2.05 1.84
C LEU A 128 3.85 -1.69 0.95
N THR A 129 4.79 -2.61 0.75
CA THR A 129 5.92 -2.43 -0.18
C THR A 129 5.43 -2.17 -1.61
N GLY A 130 4.48 -2.96 -2.09
CA GLY A 130 3.83 -2.76 -3.38
C GLY A 130 3.08 -1.42 -3.45
N LEU A 131 2.28 -1.11 -2.42
CA LEU A 131 1.47 0.10 -2.32
C LEU A 131 2.34 1.38 -2.38
N PHE A 132 3.46 1.40 -1.66
CA PHE A 132 4.36 2.55 -1.59
C PHE A 132 5.42 2.60 -2.70
N SER A 133 5.44 1.62 -3.60
CA SER A 133 6.43 1.53 -4.68
C SER A 133 6.37 2.67 -5.71
N VAL A 134 5.38 3.54 -5.62
CA VAL A 134 5.19 4.76 -6.44
C VAL A 134 4.98 6.01 -5.59
N LEU A 135 5.37 5.97 -4.31
CA LEU A 135 5.14 7.07 -3.37
C LEU A 135 5.91 8.33 -3.78
N ASP A 136 7.07 8.17 -4.41
CA ASP A 136 7.86 9.24 -5.02
C ASP A 136 7.06 10.06 -6.04
N ILE A 137 6.29 9.37 -6.89
CA ILE A 137 5.45 10.00 -7.92
C ILE A 137 4.20 10.63 -7.28
N ILE A 138 3.63 9.98 -6.27
CA ILE A 138 2.44 10.46 -5.54
C ILE A 138 2.73 11.78 -4.83
N LEU A 139 3.91 11.88 -4.21
CA LEU A 139 4.30 13.05 -3.41
C LEU A 139 5.19 14.05 -4.16
N ASP A 140 5.54 13.76 -5.42
CA ASP A 140 6.48 14.57 -6.24
C ASP A 140 7.83 14.79 -5.53
N LYS A 141 8.35 13.75 -4.88
CA LYS A 141 9.61 13.77 -4.11
C LYS A 141 10.47 12.57 -4.45
N PRO A 142 11.81 12.65 -4.31
CA PRO A 142 12.65 11.45 -4.33
C PRO A 142 12.13 10.40 -3.33
N MET A 143 12.28 9.10 -3.65
CA MET A 143 11.75 8.02 -2.81
C MET A 143 12.21 8.11 -1.35
N GLU A 144 13.48 8.46 -1.12
CA GLU A 144 14.04 8.65 0.24
C GLU A 144 13.30 9.75 1.02
N GLU A 145 13.03 10.89 0.37
CA GLU A 145 12.27 11.98 0.99
C GLU A 145 10.80 11.60 1.20
N ALA A 146 10.19 10.93 0.23
CA ALA A 146 8.81 10.48 0.33
C ALA A 146 8.61 9.47 1.47
N LEU A 147 9.51 8.49 1.59
CA LEU A 147 9.47 7.51 2.68
C LEU A 147 9.84 8.09 4.04
N SER A 148 10.63 9.16 4.12
CA SER A 148 10.91 9.83 5.39
C SER A 148 9.65 10.43 6.05
N LEU A 149 8.59 10.67 5.27
CA LEU A 149 7.32 11.18 5.76
C LEU A 149 6.41 10.07 6.32
N VAL A 150 6.68 8.81 5.97
CA VAL A 150 5.82 7.67 6.30
C VAL A 150 6.57 6.67 7.18
N LYS A 151 5.94 6.25 8.27
CA LYS A 151 6.51 5.19 9.12
C LYS A 151 6.33 3.84 8.44
N VAL A 152 7.44 3.22 8.07
CA VAL A 152 7.50 1.87 7.50
C VAL A 152 8.58 1.05 8.19
N SER A 153 8.55 -0.27 8.01
CA SER A 153 9.62 -1.13 8.51
C SER A 153 10.90 -0.95 7.68
N ARG A 154 12.04 -1.29 8.29
CA ARG A 154 13.34 -1.24 7.61
C ARG A 154 13.38 -2.12 6.37
N ASP A 155 12.71 -3.27 6.38
CA ASP A 155 12.62 -4.17 5.23
C ASP A 155 11.96 -3.48 4.03
N ILE A 156 10.94 -2.65 4.27
CA ILE A 156 10.26 -1.84 3.25
C ILE A 156 11.18 -0.74 2.71
N GLU A 157 11.88 -0.02 3.61
CA GLU A 157 12.84 1.02 3.21
C GLU A 157 13.98 0.44 2.35
N ASP A 158 14.57 -0.69 2.80
CA ASP A 158 15.65 -1.35 2.08
C ASP A 158 15.21 -1.79 0.67
N ALA A 159 14.00 -2.32 0.53
CA ALA A 159 13.47 -2.73 -0.77
C ALA A 159 13.18 -1.53 -1.70
N LEU A 160 12.61 -0.45 -1.19
CA LEU A 160 12.16 0.69 -2.01
C LEU A 160 13.30 1.66 -2.35
N ILE A 161 14.24 1.87 -1.42
CA ILE A 161 15.36 2.82 -1.59
C ILE A 161 16.59 2.09 -2.13
N ARG A 162 17.03 1.02 -1.45
CA ARG A 162 18.29 0.34 -1.71
C ARG A 162 18.17 -0.83 -2.68
N GLN A 163 16.95 -1.23 -3.03
CA GLN A 163 16.64 -2.42 -3.84
C GLN A 163 17.31 -3.68 -3.26
N SER A 164 17.28 -3.82 -1.95
CA SER A 164 17.89 -4.89 -1.18
C SER A 164 16.95 -5.38 -0.08
N GLY A 165 17.34 -6.49 0.58
CA GLY A 165 16.53 -7.11 1.62
C GLY A 165 15.44 -8.03 1.05
N ILE A 166 14.66 -8.60 1.96
CA ILE A 166 13.73 -9.71 1.66
C ILE A 166 12.56 -9.33 0.72
N PHE A 167 12.19 -8.06 0.66
CA PHE A 167 11.10 -7.59 -0.21
C PHE A 167 11.58 -7.09 -1.58
N ALA A 168 12.90 -6.98 -1.78
CA ALA A 168 13.45 -6.45 -3.03
C ALA A 168 13.17 -7.39 -4.21
N GLU A 169 13.35 -8.68 -4.03
CA GLU A 169 13.20 -9.68 -5.09
C GLU A 169 11.76 -9.85 -5.55
N PRO A 170 10.74 -10.03 -4.66
CA PRO A 170 9.35 -10.01 -5.07
C PRO A 170 8.95 -8.72 -5.79
N LEU A 171 9.40 -7.56 -5.30
CA LEU A 171 9.11 -6.28 -5.94
C LEU A 171 9.78 -6.16 -7.32
N TYR A 172 11.00 -6.66 -7.46
CA TYR A 172 11.70 -6.71 -8.74
C TYR A 172 10.97 -7.62 -9.74
N PHE A 173 10.56 -8.81 -9.30
CA PHE A 173 9.73 -9.73 -10.10
C PHE A 173 8.47 -9.04 -10.63
N ILE A 174 7.72 -8.38 -9.77
CA ILE A 174 6.49 -7.65 -10.13
C ILE A 174 6.78 -6.59 -11.20
N LYS A 175 7.85 -5.80 -11.01
CA LYS A 175 8.24 -4.76 -11.99
C LYS A 175 8.63 -5.34 -13.35
N GLN A 176 9.30 -6.50 -13.39
CA GLN A 176 9.63 -7.18 -14.65
C GLN A 176 8.37 -7.74 -15.32
N TYR A 177 7.44 -8.29 -14.54
CA TYR A 177 6.16 -8.80 -15.03
C TYR A 177 5.33 -7.68 -15.66
N GLU A 178 5.19 -6.53 -15.00
CA GLU A 178 4.51 -5.34 -15.51
C GLU A 178 5.17 -4.76 -16.78
N ALA A 179 6.48 -4.85 -16.86
CA ALA A 179 7.24 -4.37 -18.01
C ALA A 179 7.14 -5.32 -19.21
N GLY A 180 6.55 -6.53 -19.06
CA GLY A 180 6.52 -7.56 -20.08
C GLY A 180 7.89 -8.14 -20.41
N ASN A 181 8.85 -8.05 -19.48
CA ASN A 181 10.19 -8.62 -19.66
C ASN A 181 10.16 -10.13 -19.39
N TRP A 182 9.54 -10.87 -20.31
CA TRP A 182 9.26 -12.30 -20.12
C TRP A 182 10.51 -13.17 -19.98
N SER A 183 11.62 -12.78 -20.58
CA SER A 183 12.90 -13.50 -20.42
C SER A 183 13.39 -13.42 -18.98
N GLU A 184 13.32 -12.25 -18.36
CA GLU A 184 13.72 -12.05 -16.98
C GLU A 184 12.70 -12.66 -16.00
N VAL A 185 11.41 -12.54 -16.29
CA VAL A 185 10.35 -13.22 -15.52
C VAL A 185 10.59 -14.74 -15.50
N SER A 186 10.84 -15.36 -16.66
CA SER A 186 11.10 -16.80 -16.73
C SER A 186 12.37 -17.18 -15.96
N ARG A 187 13.42 -16.36 -16.03
CA ARG A 187 14.66 -16.59 -15.27
C ARG A 187 14.39 -16.56 -13.75
N LEU A 188 13.66 -15.57 -13.27
CA LEU A 188 13.29 -15.43 -11.86
C LEU A 188 12.37 -16.57 -11.40
N MET A 189 11.41 -16.98 -12.22
CA MET A 189 10.53 -18.12 -11.90
C MET A 189 11.34 -19.42 -11.67
N ILE A 190 12.38 -19.63 -12.48
CA ILE A 190 13.25 -20.81 -12.32
C ILE A 190 14.10 -20.70 -11.02
N LEU A 191 14.65 -19.52 -10.74
CA LEU A 191 15.49 -19.31 -9.56
C LEU A 191 14.72 -19.44 -8.26
N GLU A 192 13.50 -18.86 -8.20
CA GLU A 192 12.64 -18.87 -7.04
C GLU A 192 11.68 -20.07 -7.00
N ASN A 193 11.83 -21.02 -7.95
CA ASN A 193 10.97 -22.20 -8.07
C ASN A 193 9.47 -21.85 -8.12
N LEU A 194 9.14 -20.77 -8.83
CA LEU A 194 7.76 -20.32 -9.03
C LEU A 194 7.14 -21.03 -10.24
N ASP A 195 5.99 -21.64 -10.05
CA ASP A 195 5.23 -22.19 -11.18
C ASP A 195 4.29 -21.12 -11.81
N THR A 196 3.94 -21.35 -13.07
CA THR A 196 3.10 -20.42 -13.84
C THR A 196 1.71 -20.22 -13.24
N GLN A 197 1.12 -21.27 -12.65
CA GLN A 197 -0.21 -21.19 -12.05
C GLN A 197 -0.19 -20.31 -10.81
N THR A 198 0.81 -20.48 -9.95
CA THR A 198 1.00 -19.65 -8.75
C THR A 198 1.12 -18.16 -9.11
N VAL A 199 1.92 -17.83 -10.13
CA VAL A 199 2.07 -16.43 -10.59
C VAL A 199 0.76 -15.89 -11.17
N TYR A 200 0.06 -16.71 -11.96
CA TYR A 200 -1.24 -16.33 -12.55
C TYR A 200 -2.30 -16.08 -11.46
N ASP A 201 -2.43 -16.99 -10.51
CA ASP A 201 -3.39 -16.87 -9.40
C ASP A 201 -3.07 -15.67 -8.49
N ALA A 202 -1.79 -15.33 -8.36
CA ALA A 202 -1.38 -14.16 -7.59
C ALA A 202 -1.73 -12.83 -8.27
N TYR A 203 -1.80 -12.81 -9.61
CA TYR A 203 -2.06 -11.60 -10.39
C TYR A 203 -3.56 -11.29 -10.53
N ILE A 204 -4.44 -12.31 -10.50
CA ILE A 204 -5.90 -12.15 -10.59
C ILE A 204 -6.52 -11.74 -9.25
#